data_7b130b8e7fedccae3ab5cf772f7e0796
#
_entry.id   7b130b8e7fedccae3ab5cf772f7e0796
#
_cell.length_a   1.000
_cell.length_b   1.000
_cell.length_c   1.000
_cell.angle_alpha   90.00
_cell.angle_beta   90.00
_cell.angle_gamma   90.00
#
_symmetry.space_group_name_H-M   'P 1'
#
loop_
_entity.id
_entity.type
_entity.pdbx_description
1 polymer ?
#
loop_
_entity_poly.entity_id
_entity_poly.type
_entity_poly.pdbx_seq_one_letter_code
_entity_poly.pdbx_strand_id
1 'polypeptide(L)'
;MAIIIKLKQLRRLLIWAFRSFSKEGLGYCGKNSAIEFPCRIESRKDVYLYENARIRNDVRIINAPGEKVIIKKYSVIAAGVTIITNSHRSTVGIPHFLLGASHINDKSANVIIEEDVWIGANATIMSGVTLGRGCIVAAGAIVTKSVPPYALVAGSPAKIIAKKFFLEDILLHEKILYPENERFTSEYLEELFETHYKEKKVYGINSKLSINELERLNDIKKKLNFIDPFS
;
A
#
# COMPACT_ATOMS: atom_id res chain seq x y z
N MET A 1 38.06 8.03 20.34
CA MET A 1 37.25 8.14 19.09
C MET A 1 36.37 6.90 18.85
N ALA A 2 36.89 5.67 18.89
CA ALA A 2 36.11 4.43 18.65
C ALA A 2 34.92 4.19 19.61
N ILE A 3 35.05 4.51 20.91
CA ILE A 3 33.99 4.33 21.92
C ILE A 3 32.81 5.28 21.64
N ILE A 4 33.07 6.52 21.26
CA ILE A 4 32.02 7.51 20.93
C ILE A 4 31.23 7.07 19.68
N ILE A 5 31.91 6.48 18.70
CA ILE A 5 31.28 5.95 17.49
C ILE A 5 30.38 4.77 17.86
N LYS A 6 30.85 3.83 18.70
CA LYS A 6 30.06 2.69 19.19
C LYS A 6 28.84 3.12 19.98
N LEU A 7 28.96 4.10 20.87
CA LEU A 7 27.84 4.68 21.64
C LEU A 7 26.80 5.34 20.72
N LYS A 8 27.22 6.08 19.70
CA LYS A 8 26.31 6.67 18.70
C LYS A 8 25.58 5.57 17.89
N GLN A 9 26.29 4.50 17.54
CA GLN A 9 25.68 3.36 16.83
C GLN A 9 24.67 2.62 17.72
N LEU A 10 25.00 2.35 18.99
CA LEU A 10 24.10 1.72 19.96
C LEU A 10 22.85 2.57 20.18
N ARG A 11 23.02 3.88 20.37
CA ARG A 11 21.88 4.82 20.50
C ARG A 11 20.97 4.78 19.23
N ARG A 12 21.56 4.77 18.05
CA ARG A 12 20.79 4.62 16.79
C ARG A 12 20.03 3.31 16.73
N LEU A 13 20.64 2.22 17.16
CA LEU A 13 20.03 0.88 17.19
C LEU A 13 18.87 0.83 18.19
N LEU A 14 19.02 1.40 19.37
CA LEU A 14 17.95 1.52 20.37
C LEU A 14 16.79 2.39 19.86
N ILE A 15 17.09 3.57 19.30
CA ILE A 15 16.06 4.45 18.70
C ILE A 15 15.34 3.72 17.55
N TRP A 16 16.07 3.00 16.71
CA TRP A 16 15.48 2.19 15.65
C TRP A 16 14.58 1.09 16.21
N ALA A 17 15.06 0.35 17.21
CA ALA A 17 14.28 -0.70 17.86
C ALA A 17 12.98 -0.14 18.46
N PHE A 18 13.05 0.92 19.28
CA PHE A 18 11.88 1.55 19.87
C PHE A 18 10.91 2.09 18.81
N ARG A 19 11.40 2.78 17.78
CA ARG A 19 10.57 3.30 16.69
C ARG A 19 9.97 2.20 15.83
N SER A 20 10.67 1.09 15.64
CA SER A 20 10.15 -0.06 14.90
C SER A 20 8.96 -0.74 15.59
N PHE A 21 8.71 -0.45 16.86
CA PHE A 21 7.63 -1.01 17.68
C PHE A 21 6.53 -0.01 18.05
N SER A 22 6.45 1.15 17.38
CA SER A 22 5.47 2.19 17.70
C SER A 22 4.79 2.75 16.45
N LYS A 23 3.53 3.17 16.59
CA LYS A 23 2.79 3.98 15.59
C LYS A 23 3.09 5.47 15.69
N GLU A 24 3.84 5.88 16.72
CA GLU A 24 4.15 7.28 16.99
C GLU A 24 4.91 7.94 15.82
N GLY A 25 4.63 9.21 15.61
CA GLY A 25 5.28 10.04 14.62
C GLY A 25 4.82 9.80 13.18
N LEU A 26 3.76 9.00 12.93
CA LEU A 26 3.09 8.99 11.63
C LEU A 26 2.38 10.32 11.39
N GLY A 27 2.29 10.74 10.13
CA GLY A 27 1.56 11.93 9.72
C GLY A 27 0.06 11.82 10.01
N TYR A 28 -0.49 10.61 9.86
CA TYR A 28 -1.84 10.25 10.28
C TYR A 28 -1.91 8.76 10.63
N CYS A 29 -2.72 8.43 11.64
CA CYS A 29 -2.98 7.05 12.03
C CYS A 29 -4.46 6.89 12.37
N GLY A 30 -5.22 6.36 11.44
CA GLY A 30 -6.67 6.18 11.53
C GLY A 30 -7.10 5.15 12.58
N LYS A 31 -8.37 5.20 12.95
CA LYS A 31 -8.99 4.26 13.89
C LYS A 31 -8.89 2.83 13.34
N ASN A 32 -8.63 1.87 14.21
CA ASN A 32 -8.46 0.43 13.87
C ASN A 32 -7.34 0.13 12.86
N SER A 33 -6.51 1.10 12.49
CA SER A 33 -5.33 0.82 11.70
C SER A 33 -4.28 0.07 12.53
N ALA A 34 -3.47 -0.77 11.89
CA ALA A 34 -2.44 -1.56 12.58
C ALA A 34 -1.14 -1.61 11.81
N ILE A 35 -0.02 -1.57 12.55
CA ILE A 35 1.31 -1.89 12.04
C ILE A 35 1.83 -3.06 12.85
N GLU A 36 2.17 -4.15 12.19
CA GLU A 36 2.86 -5.28 12.82
C GLU A 36 4.37 -5.05 12.72
N PHE A 37 5.07 -5.27 13.81
CA PHE A 37 6.48 -4.98 13.91
C PHE A 37 7.36 -6.25 13.76
N PRO A 38 8.61 -6.10 13.35
CA PRO A 38 9.33 -4.85 13.03
C PRO A 38 8.98 -4.27 11.65
N CYS A 39 8.98 -2.93 11.53
CA CYS A 39 8.91 -2.22 10.25
C CYS A 39 9.95 -1.11 10.22
N ARG A 40 10.52 -0.82 9.02
CA ARG A 40 11.45 0.30 8.84
C ARG A 40 10.76 1.40 8.03
N ILE A 41 10.55 2.55 8.65
CA ILE A 41 9.95 3.74 8.03
C ILE A 41 10.92 4.91 8.23
N GLU A 42 11.41 5.52 7.14
CA GLU A 42 12.43 6.58 7.22
C GLU A 42 11.82 7.92 7.63
N SER A 43 10.91 8.47 6.87
CA SER A 43 10.19 9.71 7.22
C SER A 43 8.76 9.40 7.68
N ARG A 44 8.62 9.08 8.97
CA ARG A 44 7.35 8.64 9.55
C ARG A 44 6.25 9.69 9.45
N LYS A 45 6.58 10.98 9.63
CA LYS A 45 5.63 12.09 9.53
C LYS A 45 4.96 12.24 8.16
N ASP A 46 5.57 11.63 7.13
CA ASP A 46 5.09 11.66 5.76
C ASP A 46 4.34 10.37 5.38
N VAL A 47 4.05 9.49 6.36
CA VAL A 47 3.24 8.28 6.16
C VAL A 47 1.87 8.48 6.80
N TYR A 48 0.81 8.26 6.01
CA TYR A 48 -0.59 8.41 6.38
C TYR A 48 -1.28 7.06 6.28
N LEU A 49 -1.68 6.51 7.42
CA LEU A 49 -2.34 5.21 7.52
C LEU A 49 -3.79 5.42 7.95
N TYR A 50 -4.73 5.24 7.02
CA TYR A 50 -6.14 5.49 7.26
C TYR A 50 -6.85 4.33 7.97
N GLU A 51 -8.15 4.49 8.24
CA GLU A 51 -8.97 3.60 9.04
C GLU A 51 -8.98 2.17 8.51
N ASN A 52 -8.91 1.20 9.41
CA ASN A 52 -8.91 -0.23 9.10
C ASN A 52 -7.79 -0.69 8.13
N ALA A 53 -6.79 0.16 7.82
CA ALA A 53 -5.65 -0.23 7.03
C ALA A 53 -4.60 -0.97 7.87
N ARG A 54 -3.84 -1.88 7.24
CA ARG A 54 -2.85 -2.72 7.93
C ARG A 54 -1.52 -2.76 7.20
N ILE A 55 -0.45 -2.64 7.96
CA ILE A 55 0.92 -2.90 7.55
C ILE A 55 1.41 -4.11 8.33
N ARG A 56 1.80 -5.19 7.62
CA ARG A 56 2.37 -6.38 8.23
C ARG A 56 3.85 -6.16 8.56
N ASN A 57 4.44 -7.12 9.26
CA ASN A 57 5.84 -7.07 9.65
C ASN A 57 6.83 -6.99 8.46
N ASP A 58 8.04 -6.56 8.75
CA ASP A 58 9.18 -6.46 7.82
C ASP A 58 8.95 -5.52 6.61
N VAL A 59 7.89 -4.70 6.64
CA VAL A 59 7.67 -3.67 5.63
C VAL A 59 8.71 -2.57 5.74
N ARG A 60 9.24 -2.14 4.59
CA ARG A 60 10.18 -1.04 4.45
C ARG A 60 9.57 0.10 3.67
N ILE A 61 9.53 1.29 4.27
CA ILE A 61 9.12 2.53 3.60
C ILE A 61 10.35 3.43 3.54
N ILE A 62 10.91 3.55 2.33
CA ILE A 62 12.08 4.36 2.00
C ILE A 62 11.55 5.62 1.34
N ASN A 63 11.19 6.60 2.17
CA ASN A 63 10.55 7.82 1.70
C ASN A 63 11.39 9.05 2.01
N ALA A 64 11.58 9.88 0.97
CA ALA A 64 12.21 11.18 1.13
C ALA A 64 11.34 12.09 2.02
N PRO A 65 11.96 12.97 2.84
CA PRO A 65 11.22 13.95 3.61
C PRO A 65 10.37 14.86 2.69
N GLY A 66 9.09 15.00 3.02
CA GLY A 66 8.12 15.77 2.24
C GLY A 66 7.32 14.93 1.23
N GLU A 67 7.83 13.76 0.81
CA GLU A 67 7.10 12.86 -0.07
C GLU A 67 6.24 11.88 0.72
N LYS A 68 4.95 11.87 0.41
CA LYS A 68 3.95 11.15 1.20
C LYS A 68 3.77 9.71 0.72
N VAL A 69 3.59 8.82 1.68
CA VAL A 69 3.02 7.49 1.46
C VAL A 69 1.63 7.49 2.09
N ILE A 70 0.60 7.43 1.25
CA ILE A 70 -0.80 7.50 1.66
C ILE A 70 -1.41 6.12 1.49
N ILE A 71 -1.86 5.52 2.60
CA ILE A 71 -2.47 4.18 2.63
C ILE A 71 -3.90 4.36 3.10
N LYS A 72 -4.84 4.29 2.16
CA LYS A 72 -6.25 4.54 2.43
C LYS A 72 -6.94 3.36 3.11
N LYS A 73 -8.21 3.57 3.49
CA LYS A 73 -9.04 2.66 4.29
C LYS A 73 -9.11 1.25 3.68
N TYR A 74 -9.14 0.22 4.53
CA TYR A 74 -9.25 -1.20 4.21
C TYR A 74 -8.06 -1.83 3.49
N SER A 75 -7.02 -1.05 3.15
CA SER A 75 -5.86 -1.57 2.42
C SER A 75 -4.94 -2.38 3.33
N VAL A 76 -4.38 -3.45 2.78
CA VAL A 76 -3.49 -4.35 3.51
C VAL A 76 -2.17 -4.52 2.75
N ILE A 77 -1.08 -4.23 3.45
CA ILE A 77 0.29 -4.40 2.98
C ILE A 77 0.88 -5.63 3.65
N ALA A 78 1.15 -6.68 2.87
CA ALA A 78 1.71 -7.92 3.38
C ALA A 78 3.18 -7.78 3.81
N ALA A 79 3.70 -8.81 4.48
CA ALA A 79 5.05 -8.81 5.02
C ALA A 79 6.14 -8.59 3.95
N GLY A 80 7.21 -7.90 4.32
CA GLY A 80 8.39 -7.71 3.49
C GLY A 80 8.22 -6.73 2.31
N VAL A 81 7.06 -6.10 2.14
CA VAL A 81 6.82 -5.11 1.08
C VAL A 81 7.77 -3.93 1.21
N THR A 82 8.29 -3.44 0.08
CA THR A 82 9.11 -2.23 0.02
C THR A 82 8.38 -1.13 -0.74
N ILE A 83 8.27 0.07 -0.16
CA ILE A 83 7.69 1.25 -0.79
C ILE A 83 8.79 2.31 -0.89
N ILE A 84 8.98 2.89 -2.08
CA ILE A 84 10.07 3.83 -2.38
C ILE A 84 9.45 5.09 -2.98
N THR A 85 9.75 6.28 -2.42
CA THR A 85 9.24 7.56 -2.95
C THR A 85 10.28 8.38 -3.70
N ASN A 86 11.56 7.99 -3.67
CA ASN A 86 12.64 8.72 -4.32
C ASN A 86 13.54 7.83 -5.17
N SER A 87 14.23 8.43 -6.11
CA SER A 87 15.34 7.80 -6.82
C SER A 87 16.37 8.84 -7.24
N HIS A 88 17.65 8.46 -7.17
CA HIS A 88 18.76 9.29 -7.64
C HIS A 88 18.79 9.27 -9.16
N ARG A 89 18.56 10.42 -9.80
CA ARG A 89 18.57 10.53 -11.25
C ARG A 89 20.03 10.63 -11.76
N SER A 90 20.38 9.74 -12.69
CA SER A 90 21.68 9.80 -13.36
C SER A 90 21.89 11.19 -14.00
N THR A 91 23.02 11.82 -13.70
CA THR A 91 23.37 13.14 -14.22
C THR A 91 24.73 13.05 -14.92
N VAL A 92 24.80 13.58 -16.16
CA VAL A 92 26.02 13.52 -16.94
C VAL A 92 27.19 14.18 -16.20
N GLY A 93 28.33 13.47 -16.13
CA GLY A 93 29.55 13.95 -15.46
C GLY A 93 29.55 13.80 -13.94
N ILE A 94 28.47 13.30 -13.31
CA ILE A 94 28.40 13.11 -11.86
C ILE A 94 28.20 11.62 -11.55
N PRO A 95 29.16 10.97 -10.85
CA PRO A 95 29.02 9.57 -10.46
C PRO A 95 27.94 9.39 -9.40
N HIS A 96 27.25 8.23 -9.40
CA HIS A 96 26.17 7.93 -8.46
C HIS A 96 26.58 8.03 -6.99
N PHE A 97 27.84 7.77 -6.66
CA PHE A 97 28.36 7.96 -5.30
C PHE A 97 28.15 9.40 -4.80
N LEU A 98 28.39 10.40 -5.67
CA LEU A 98 28.18 11.81 -5.33
C LEU A 98 26.68 12.17 -5.38
N LEU A 99 25.92 11.65 -6.35
CA LEU A 99 24.48 11.89 -6.43
C LEU A 99 23.75 11.37 -5.19
N GLY A 100 24.08 10.15 -4.73
CA GLY A 100 23.50 9.59 -3.52
C GLY A 100 23.84 10.33 -2.24
N ALA A 101 24.98 11.01 -2.19
CA ALA A 101 25.38 11.80 -1.03
C ALA A 101 24.84 13.25 -1.06
N SER A 102 24.70 13.82 -2.26
CA SER A 102 24.32 15.23 -2.47
C SER A 102 22.85 15.44 -2.75
N HIS A 103 22.11 14.38 -3.12
CA HIS A 103 20.71 14.45 -3.52
C HIS A 103 20.42 15.43 -4.67
N ILE A 104 21.42 15.68 -5.52
CA ILE A 104 21.27 16.55 -6.70
C ILE A 104 20.40 15.84 -7.74
N ASN A 105 19.42 16.55 -8.27
CA ASN A 105 18.49 16.08 -9.31
C ASN A 105 17.70 14.80 -8.92
N ASP A 106 17.49 14.54 -7.63
CA ASP A 106 16.64 13.46 -7.20
C ASP A 106 15.22 13.62 -7.77
N LYS A 107 14.62 12.50 -8.15
CA LYS A 107 13.24 12.44 -8.55
C LYS A 107 12.43 11.78 -7.45
N SER A 108 11.60 12.56 -6.79
CA SER A 108 10.71 12.09 -5.74
C SER A 108 9.25 12.29 -6.13
N ALA A 109 8.39 11.40 -5.69
CA ALA A 109 6.96 11.56 -5.85
C ALA A 109 6.22 10.70 -4.82
N ASN A 110 5.02 11.14 -4.44
CA ASN A 110 4.15 10.41 -3.52
C ASN A 110 3.83 9.02 -4.04
N VAL A 111 3.63 8.09 -3.11
CA VAL A 111 3.00 6.79 -3.40
C VAL A 111 1.63 6.79 -2.76
N ILE A 112 0.60 6.50 -3.55
CA ILE A 112 -0.79 6.48 -3.11
C ILE A 112 -1.32 5.05 -3.23
N ILE A 113 -1.81 4.51 -2.13
CA ILE A 113 -2.48 3.23 -2.06
C ILE A 113 -3.93 3.54 -1.72
N GLU A 114 -4.79 3.41 -2.73
CA GLU A 114 -6.22 3.71 -2.62
C GLU A 114 -6.91 2.72 -1.68
N GLU A 115 -8.25 2.80 -1.56
CA GLU A 115 -9.02 1.94 -0.66
C GLU A 115 -9.03 0.48 -1.12
N ASP A 116 -9.13 -0.45 -0.16
CA ASP A 116 -9.30 -1.89 -0.39
C ASP A 116 -8.22 -2.53 -1.29
N VAL A 117 -6.99 -2.00 -1.24
CA VAL A 117 -5.85 -2.54 -1.98
C VAL A 117 -5.20 -3.67 -1.19
N TRP A 118 -4.90 -4.78 -1.87
CA TRP A 118 -4.07 -5.86 -1.34
C TRP A 118 -2.70 -5.86 -1.99
N ILE A 119 -1.64 -5.68 -1.18
CA ILE A 119 -0.25 -5.80 -1.65
C ILE A 119 0.34 -7.10 -1.12
N GLY A 120 0.64 -8.02 -2.01
CA GLY A 120 1.25 -9.32 -1.70
C GLY A 120 2.67 -9.21 -1.15
N ALA A 121 3.10 -10.23 -0.42
CA ALA A 121 4.38 -10.26 0.27
C ALA A 121 5.58 -9.99 -0.66
N ASN A 122 6.58 -9.28 -0.15
CA ASN A 122 7.81 -8.94 -0.86
C ASN A 122 7.63 -8.16 -2.17
N ALA A 123 6.47 -7.57 -2.42
CA ALA A 123 6.29 -6.66 -3.56
C ALA A 123 7.07 -5.36 -3.35
N THR A 124 7.44 -4.69 -4.45
CA THR A 124 8.10 -3.39 -4.43
C THR A 124 7.24 -2.37 -5.18
N ILE A 125 6.93 -1.24 -4.53
CA ILE A 125 6.16 -0.15 -5.11
C ILE A 125 7.09 1.04 -5.31
N MET A 126 7.22 1.48 -6.57
CA MET A 126 8.14 2.54 -6.96
C MET A 126 7.52 3.93 -6.82
N SER A 127 8.39 4.94 -6.80
CA SER A 127 8.06 6.36 -6.70
C SER A 127 7.02 6.80 -7.74
N GLY A 128 6.02 7.58 -7.32
CA GLY A 128 4.99 8.15 -8.17
C GLY A 128 3.86 7.18 -8.55
N VAL A 129 3.86 5.98 -7.99
CA VAL A 129 2.81 4.98 -8.27
C VAL A 129 1.55 5.28 -7.44
N THR A 130 0.42 5.26 -8.12
CA THR A 130 -0.91 5.14 -7.51
C THR A 130 -1.43 3.73 -7.73
N LEU A 131 -1.77 3.03 -6.64
CA LEU A 131 -2.49 1.77 -6.68
C LEU A 131 -3.98 2.06 -6.56
N GLY A 132 -4.72 1.87 -7.64
CA GLY A 132 -6.16 2.17 -7.70
C GLY A 132 -6.99 1.30 -6.77
N ARG A 133 -8.15 1.83 -6.36
CA ARG A 133 -9.09 1.18 -5.44
C ARG A 133 -9.33 -0.28 -5.79
N GLY A 134 -9.30 -1.13 -4.79
CA GLY A 134 -9.57 -2.56 -4.93
C GLY A 134 -8.53 -3.35 -5.72
N CYS A 135 -7.42 -2.77 -6.18
CA CYS A 135 -6.43 -3.51 -6.93
C CYS A 135 -5.66 -4.52 -6.06
N ILE A 136 -5.09 -5.51 -6.70
CA ILE A 136 -4.28 -6.56 -6.08
C ILE A 136 -2.90 -6.55 -6.72
N VAL A 137 -1.87 -6.44 -5.91
CA VAL A 137 -0.47 -6.61 -6.31
C VAL A 137 -0.02 -8.00 -5.86
N ALA A 138 0.36 -8.86 -6.79
CA ALA A 138 0.84 -10.20 -6.47
C ALA A 138 2.16 -10.17 -5.69
N ALA A 139 2.41 -11.22 -4.92
CA ALA A 139 3.66 -11.36 -4.17
C ALA A 139 4.89 -11.28 -5.09
N GLY A 140 5.95 -10.58 -4.63
CA GLY A 140 7.19 -10.40 -5.39
C GLY A 140 7.09 -9.50 -6.61
N ALA A 141 5.96 -8.87 -6.89
CA ALA A 141 5.81 -7.96 -8.03
C ALA A 141 6.58 -6.65 -7.84
N ILE A 142 7.12 -6.08 -8.94
CA ILE A 142 7.75 -4.76 -8.96
C ILE A 142 6.88 -3.80 -9.76
N VAL A 143 6.16 -2.93 -9.04
CA VAL A 143 5.22 -1.98 -9.63
C VAL A 143 5.92 -0.68 -9.95
N THR A 144 6.08 -0.39 -11.24
CA THR A 144 6.79 0.78 -11.77
C THR A 144 5.87 1.82 -12.41
N LYS A 145 4.58 1.52 -12.56
CA LYS A 145 3.54 2.38 -13.13
C LYS A 145 2.27 2.27 -12.30
N SER A 146 1.46 3.31 -12.30
CA SER A 146 0.17 3.29 -11.62
C SER A 146 -0.72 2.14 -12.13
N VAL A 147 -1.49 1.59 -11.21
CA VAL A 147 -2.35 0.43 -11.43
C VAL A 147 -3.80 0.89 -11.41
N PRO A 148 -4.60 0.57 -12.42
CA PRO A 148 -6.00 0.98 -12.42
C PRO A 148 -6.81 0.26 -11.33
N PRO A 149 -7.98 0.81 -10.92
CA PRO A 149 -8.85 0.20 -9.93
C PRO A 149 -9.25 -1.23 -10.31
N TYR A 150 -9.32 -2.13 -9.32
CA TYR A 150 -9.76 -3.52 -9.50
C TYR A 150 -8.87 -4.41 -10.39
N ALA A 151 -7.68 -3.94 -10.78
CA ALA A 151 -6.69 -4.77 -11.48
C ALA A 151 -6.00 -5.75 -10.53
N LEU A 152 -5.61 -6.90 -11.06
CA LEU A 152 -4.58 -7.76 -10.48
C LEU A 152 -3.32 -7.65 -11.33
N VAL A 153 -2.22 -7.23 -10.70
CA VAL A 153 -0.92 -7.08 -11.36
C VAL A 153 0.12 -8.04 -10.79
N ALA A 154 1.00 -8.55 -11.64
CA ALA A 154 2.08 -9.45 -11.24
C ALA A 154 3.32 -9.26 -12.12
N GLY A 155 4.47 -9.73 -11.64
CA GLY A 155 5.74 -9.77 -12.37
C GLY A 155 6.65 -8.57 -12.13
N SER A 156 7.77 -8.54 -12.84
CA SER A 156 8.79 -7.49 -12.81
C SER A 156 9.22 -7.13 -14.24
N PRO A 157 8.86 -5.94 -14.76
CA PRO A 157 7.89 -5.00 -14.20
C PRO A 157 6.46 -5.57 -14.15
N ALA A 158 5.67 -5.16 -13.16
CA ALA A 158 4.31 -5.64 -12.99
C ALA A 158 3.41 -5.26 -14.17
N LYS A 159 2.58 -6.22 -14.60
CA LYS A 159 1.58 -6.07 -15.68
C LYS A 159 0.23 -6.55 -15.21
N ILE A 160 -0.85 -6.02 -15.77
CA ILE A 160 -2.22 -6.47 -15.49
C ILE A 160 -2.39 -7.87 -16.05
N ILE A 161 -2.64 -8.85 -15.16
CA ILE A 161 -2.86 -10.27 -15.53
C ILE A 161 -4.31 -10.72 -15.37
N ALA A 162 -5.08 -10.01 -14.53
CA ALA A 162 -6.50 -10.29 -14.29
C ALA A 162 -7.24 -9.03 -13.82
N LYS A 163 -8.56 -9.10 -13.75
CA LYS A 163 -9.43 -8.18 -13.04
C LYS A 163 -9.96 -8.84 -11.76
N LYS A 164 -10.25 -8.03 -10.73
CA LYS A 164 -10.69 -8.55 -9.42
C LYS A 164 -12.05 -9.24 -9.53
N PHE A 165 -13.03 -8.59 -10.17
CA PHE A 165 -14.41 -9.08 -10.31
C PHE A 165 -14.96 -8.77 -11.70
N PHE A 166 -16.14 -9.28 -12.03
CA PHE A 166 -16.96 -8.81 -13.14
C PHE A 166 -17.49 -7.40 -12.86
N LEU A 167 -17.93 -6.68 -13.88
CA LEU A 167 -18.42 -5.30 -13.75
C LEU A 167 -19.60 -5.19 -12.77
N GLU A 168 -20.60 -6.07 -12.93
CA GLU A 168 -21.77 -6.14 -12.06
C GLU A 168 -21.40 -6.41 -10.59
N ASP A 169 -20.40 -7.25 -10.35
CA ASP A 169 -19.90 -7.54 -9.01
C ASP A 169 -19.14 -6.35 -8.40
N ILE A 170 -18.43 -5.57 -9.23
CA ILE A 170 -17.79 -4.33 -8.76
C ILE A 170 -18.86 -3.31 -8.37
N LEU A 171 -19.90 -3.13 -9.17
CA LEU A 171 -21.01 -2.23 -8.85
C LEU A 171 -21.69 -2.61 -7.53
N LEU A 172 -21.87 -3.91 -7.29
CA LEU A 172 -22.40 -4.42 -6.02
C LEU A 172 -21.42 -4.18 -4.87
N HIS A 173 -20.14 -4.46 -5.08
CA HIS A 173 -19.06 -4.26 -4.10
C HIS A 173 -18.93 -2.78 -3.68
N GLU A 174 -19.00 -1.85 -4.66
CA GLU A 174 -19.04 -0.42 -4.39
C GLU A 174 -20.23 -0.01 -3.52
N LYS A 175 -21.42 -0.56 -3.80
CA LYS A 175 -22.62 -0.31 -2.99
C LYS A 175 -22.49 -0.82 -1.56
N ILE A 176 -21.79 -1.92 -1.34
CA ILE A 176 -21.61 -2.53 -0.02
C ILE A 176 -20.54 -1.80 0.81
N LEU A 177 -19.47 -1.31 0.18
CA LEU A 177 -18.32 -0.77 0.91
C LEU A 177 -18.27 0.76 0.98
N TYR A 178 -18.92 1.46 0.05
CA TYR A 178 -18.77 2.90 -0.06
C TYR A 178 -20.10 3.65 -0.06
N PRO A 179 -20.17 4.82 0.60
CA PRO A 179 -21.33 5.70 0.50
C PRO A 179 -21.48 6.20 -0.95
N GLU A 180 -22.70 6.58 -1.32
CA GLU A 180 -23.08 6.88 -2.70
C GLU A 180 -22.17 7.93 -3.37
N ASN A 181 -21.80 8.96 -2.63
CA ASN A 181 -20.93 10.04 -3.11
C ASN A 181 -19.44 9.66 -3.27
N GLU A 182 -19.03 8.48 -2.81
CA GLU A 182 -17.68 7.96 -2.98
C GLU A 182 -17.59 6.83 -4.01
N ARG A 183 -18.72 6.35 -4.54
CA ARG A 183 -18.76 5.24 -5.51
C ARG A 183 -18.25 5.67 -6.86
N PHE A 184 -17.63 4.77 -7.57
CA PHE A 184 -17.41 4.93 -9.00
C PHE A 184 -18.75 4.88 -9.75
N THR A 185 -18.89 5.71 -10.80
CA THR A 185 -20.05 5.67 -11.68
C THR A 185 -20.00 4.47 -12.61
N SER A 186 -21.15 4.04 -13.12
CA SER A 186 -21.22 2.93 -14.09
C SER A 186 -20.43 3.24 -15.34
N GLU A 187 -20.54 4.46 -15.85
CA GLU A 187 -19.86 4.94 -17.06
C GLU A 187 -18.35 4.87 -16.91
N TYR A 188 -17.82 5.33 -15.75
CA TYR A 188 -16.37 5.24 -15.46
C TYR A 188 -15.89 3.78 -15.42
N LEU A 189 -16.67 2.90 -14.79
CA LEU A 189 -16.30 1.48 -14.70
C LEU A 189 -16.39 0.78 -16.06
N GLU A 190 -17.36 1.11 -16.90
CA GLU A 190 -17.46 0.59 -18.27
C GLU A 190 -16.27 1.00 -19.12
N GLU A 191 -15.88 2.28 -19.09
CA GLU A 191 -14.68 2.78 -19.79
C GLU A 191 -13.41 2.08 -19.29
N LEU A 192 -13.28 1.90 -17.97
CA LEU A 192 -12.17 1.19 -17.34
C LEU A 192 -12.09 -0.27 -17.85
N PHE A 193 -13.25 -0.95 -17.96
CA PHE A 193 -13.32 -2.33 -18.43
C PHE A 193 -12.93 -2.45 -19.90
N GLU A 194 -13.44 -1.60 -20.76
CA GLU A 194 -13.06 -1.59 -22.18
C GLU A 194 -11.56 -1.31 -22.36
N THR A 195 -11.00 -0.38 -21.59
CA THR A 195 -9.60 0.03 -21.73
C THR A 195 -8.62 -1.01 -21.22
N HIS A 196 -8.93 -1.66 -20.07
CA HIS A 196 -7.94 -2.46 -19.34
C HIS A 196 -8.29 -3.94 -19.18
N TYR A 197 -9.59 -4.33 -19.23
CA TYR A 197 -10.04 -5.63 -18.73
C TYR A 197 -10.79 -6.51 -19.74
N LYS A 198 -10.95 -6.07 -20.98
CA LYS A 198 -11.77 -6.76 -22.01
C LYS A 198 -11.54 -8.27 -22.06
N GLU A 199 -10.28 -8.70 -22.15
CA GLU A 199 -9.90 -10.12 -22.25
C GLU A 199 -9.27 -10.70 -20.97
N LYS A 200 -9.36 -9.97 -19.86
CA LYS A 200 -8.73 -10.41 -18.61
C LYS A 200 -9.62 -11.37 -17.84
N LYS A 201 -9.00 -12.43 -17.32
CA LYS A 201 -9.67 -13.36 -16.40
C LYS A 201 -10.13 -12.66 -15.13
N VAL A 202 -11.17 -13.17 -14.51
CA VAL A 202 -11.61 -12.78 -13.18
C VAL A 202 -10.83 -13.59 -12.15
N TYR A 203 -10.39 -12.93 -11.07
CA TYR A 203 -9.66 -13.54 -9.95
C TYR A 203 -10.54 -13.81 -8.75
N GLY A 204 -11.38 -12.87 -8.37
CA GLY A 204 -12.25 -12.95 -7.20
C GLY A 204 -13.48 -13.82 -7.44
N ILE A 205 -14.23 -14.04 -6.38
CA ILE A 205 -15.43 -14.85 -6.39
C ILE A 205 -16.62 -14.05 -5.84
N ASN A 206 -17.79 -14.33 -6.38
CA ASN A 206 -19.08 -13.90 -5.82
C ASN A 206 -19.85 -15.16 -5.43
N SER A 207 -19.65 -15.65 -4.20
CA SER A 207 -20.34 -16.82 -3.68
C SER A 207 -21.00 -16.53 -2.34
N LYS A 208 -22.13 -17.19 -2.09
CA LYS A 208 -22.75 -17.15 -0.76
C LYS A 208 -21.83 -17.84 0.26
N LEU A 209 -21.57 -17.15 1.36
CA LEU A 209 -20.83 -17.72 2.47
C LEU A 209 -21.65 -18.79 3.17
N SER A 210 -21.00 -19.88 3.58
CA SER A 210 -21.58 -20.87 4.46
C SER A 210 -21.83 -20.28 5.86
N ILE A 211 -22.68 -20.93 6.65
CA ILE A 211 -22.97 -20.51 8.03
C ILE A 211 -21.70 -20.38 8.85
N ASN A 212 -20.78 -21.35 8.77
CA ASN A 212 -19.53 -21.35 9.51
C ASN A 212 -18.59 -20.20 9.07
N GLU A 213 -18.62 -19.79 7.80
CA GLU A 213 -17.84 -18.65 7.28
C GLU A 213 -18.43 -17.33 7.76
N LEU A 214 -19.76 -17.21 7.78
CA LEU A 214 -20.46 -16.04 8.31
C LEU A 214 -20.17 -15.84 9.81
N GLU A 215 -20.22 -16.92 10.59
CA GLU A 215 -19.88 -16.88 12.03
C GLU A 215 -18.43 -16.39 12.22
N ARG A 216 -17.46 -17.00 11.52
CA ARG A 216 -16.05 -16.57 11.59
C ARG A 216 -15.87 -15.11 11.19
N LEU A 217 -16.54 -14.65 10.13
CA LEU A 217 -16.51 -13.25 9.69
C LEU A 217 -17.06 -12.32 10.78
N ASN A 218 -18.19 -12.67 11.38
CA ASN A 218 -18.82 -11.88 12.44
C ASN A 218 -17.95 -11.81 13.70
N ASP A 219 -17.29 -12.90 14.07
CA ASP A 219 -16.33 -12.91 15.19
C ASP A 219 -15.14 -12.01 14.92
N ILE A 220 -14.60 -12.04 13.71
CA ILE A 220 -13.51 -11.15 13.32
C ILE A 220 -13.96 -9.69 13.28
N LYS A 221 -15.17 -9.39 12.76
CA LYS A 221 -15.73 -8.03 12.80
C LYS A 221 -15.80 -7.50 14.24
N LYS A 222 -16.32 -8.31 15.18
CA LYS A 222 -16.37 -7.97 16.62
C LYS A 222 -14.97 -7.77 17.20
N LYS A 223 -14.07 -8.73 17.00
CA LYS A 223 -12.68 -8.67 17.51
C LYS A 223 -11.90 -7.46 17.03
N LEU A 224 -12.16 -7.03 15.82
CA LEU A 224 -11.48 -5.87 15.21
C LEU A 224 -12.25 -4.56 15.44
N ASN A 225 -13.36 -4.56 16.16
CA ASN A 225 -14.27 -3.41 16.29
C ASN A 225 -14.57 -2.81 14.90
N PHE A 226 -14.79 -3.67 13.90
CA PHE A 226 -15.10 -3.23 12.56
C PHE A 226 -16.50 -2.62 12.56
N ILE A 227 -16.58 -1.35 12.19
CA ILE A 227 -17.85 -0.66 12.01
C ILE A 227 -18.24 -0.86 10.55
N ASP A 228 -19.39 -1.47 10.34
CA ASP A 228 -19.96 -1.60 9.01
C ASP A 228 -20.21 -0.19 8.46
N PRO A 229 -19.77 0.15 7.24
CA PRO A 229 -19.93 1.50 6.68
C PRO A 229 -21.39 1.97 6.62
N PHE A 230 -22.36 1.06 6.83
CA PHE A 230 -23.82 1.34 6.78
C PHE A 230 -24.57 1.01 8.07
N SER A 231 -23.87 0.74 9.19
CA SER A 231 -24.49 0.55 10.52
C SER A 231 -24.62 1.85 11.29
#